data_01ade218b8c110e5981bed08512fdf98
#
_entry.id   01ade218b8c110e5981bed08512fdf98
#
_cell.length_a   1.000
_cell.length_b   1.000
_cell.length_c   1.000
_cell.angle_alpha   90.00
_cell.angle_beta   90.00
_cell.angle_gamma   90.00
#
_symmetry.space_group_name_H-M   'P 1'
#
loop_
_entity.id
_entity.type
_entity.pdbx_description
1 polymer ?
#
loop_
_entity_poly.entity_id
_entity_poly.type
_entity_poly.pdbx_seq_one_letter_code
_entity_poly.pdbx_strand_id
1 'polypeptide(L)'
;EVLKRDTKGLSAEVGEDGIMLSGGERQRLAIARALLASPEILLLDESTSALDGPNEQRMREAIDAVAHDRTLLVIAHRLSTVVDSDQIIVLEHGEIVGVGTHSELVKSTPLYADLAKHQLLV
;
A
#
# COMPACT_ATOMS: atom_id res chain seq x y z
N GLU A 1 -14.58 -6.11 8.83
CA GLU A 1 -13.87 -6.15 10.12
C GLU A 1 -14.34 -5.05 11.06
N VAL A 2 -14.16 -3.77 10.72
CA VAL A 2 -14.59 -2.64 11.56
C VAL A 2 -16.09 -2.69 11.87
N LEU A 3 -16.93 -2.98 10.87
CA LEU A 3 -18.38 -3.05 11.03
C LEU A 3 -18.84 -4.20 11.93
N LYS A 4 -18.04 -5.24 12.09
CA LYS A 4 -18.37 -6.39 12.95
C LYS A 4 -18.00 -6.18 14.41
N ARG A 5 -17.12 -5.25 14.69
CA ARG A 5 -16.61 -4.96 16.04
C ARG A 5 -17.62 -4.19 16.90
N ASP A 6 -18.44 -3.37 16.26
CA ASP A 6 -19.43 -2.54 16.92
C ASP A 6 -20.85 -2.95 16.48
N THR A 7 -21.76 -3.03 17.44
CA THR A 7 -23.16 -3.36 17.16
C THR A 7 -23.89 -2.30 16.34
N LYS A 8 -23.35 -1.08 16.27
CA LYS A 8 -23.92 0.04 15.48
C LYS A 8 -23.63 -0.07 13.99
N GLY A 9 -22.74 -0.98 13.56
CA GLY A 9 -22.41 -1.18 12.15
C GLY A 9 -21.89 0.11 11.50
N LEU A 10 -22.56 0.60 10.44
CA LEU A 10 -22.17 1.80 9.72
C LEU A 10 -22.31 3.09 10.55
N SER A 11 -23.08 3.05 11.65
CA SER A 11 -23.25 4.17 12.56
C SER A 11 -22.23 4.18 13.71
N ALA A 12 -21.26 3.27 13.68
CA ALA A 12 -20.21 3.21 14.71
C ALA A 12 -19.36 4.47 14.66
N GLU A 13 -19.02 4.98 15.84
CA GLU A 13 -18.14 6.13 15.99
C GLU A 13 -16.68 5.72 15.81
N VAL A 14 -15.93 6.46 15.02
CA VAL A 14 -14.50 6.22 14.79
C VAL A 14 -13.60 7.25 15.46
N GLY A 15 -14.19 8.23 16.15
CA GLY A 15 -13.48 9.35 16.77
C GLY A 15 -13.05 10.40 15.76
N GLU A 16 -12.52 11.50 16.27
CA GLU A 16 -11.98 12.56 15.45
C GLU A 16 -10.76 12.04 14.69
N ASP A 17 -10.68 12.32 13.38
CA ASP A 17 -9.63 11.84 12.47
C ASP A 17 -9.44 10.31 12.48
N GLY A 18 -10.45 9.56 12.92
CA GLY A 18 -10.39 8.10 12.96
C GLY A 18 -9.49 7.52 14.06
N ILE A 19 -9.27 8.25 15.16
CA ILE A 19 -8.37 7.82 16.25
C ILE A 19 -8.81 6.53 16.95
N MET A 20 -10.07 6.14 16.83
CA MET A 20 -10.61 4.90 17.38
C MET A 20 -10.33 3.68 16.50
N LEU A 21 -9.66 3.88 15.37
CA LEU A 21 -9.26 2.82 14.45
C LEU A 21 -7.74 2.64 14.49
N SER A 22 -7.28 1.40 14.24
CA SER A 22 -5.87 1.15 14.02
C SER A 22 -5.41 1.81 12.70
N GLY A 23 -4.09 1.99 12.51
CA GLY A 23 -3.53 2.53 11.26
C GLY A 23 -3.97 1.74 10.04
N GLY A 24 -3.92 0.40 10.12
CA GLY A 24 -4.36 -0.47 9.04
C GLY A 24 -5.86 -0.37 8.76
N GLU A 25 -6.67 -0.26 9.81
CA GLU A 25 -8.11 -0.06 9.67
C GLU A 25 -8.45 1.26 9.00
N ARG A 26 -7.75 2.35 9.39
CA ARG A 26 -7.91 3.66 8.74
C ARG A 26 -7.56 3.62 7.26
N GLN A 27 -6.46 2.96 6.89
CA GLN A 27 -6.06 2.81 5.49
C GLN A 27 -7.08 2.04 4.68
N ARG A 28 -7.57 0.90 5.20
CA ARG A 28 -8.58 0.10 4.51
C ARG A 28 -9.89 0.86 4.34
N LEU A 29 -10.30 1.63 5.34
CA LEU A 29 -11.49 2.47 5.26
C LEU A 29 -11.32 3.57 4.21
N ALA A 30 -10.14 4.20 4.15
CA ALA A 30 -9.84 5.21 3.13
C ALA A 30 -9.89 4.61 1.71
N ILE A 31 -9.36 3.40 1.52
CA ILE A 31 -9.45 2.68 0.24
C ILE A 31 -10.92 2.44 -0.13
N ALA A 32 -11.73 1.96 0.80
CA ALA A 32 -13.15 1.75 0.57
C ALA A 32 -13.88 3.03 0.16
N ARG A 33 -13.58 4.15 0.81
CA ARG A 33 -14.14 5.46 0.45
C ARG A 33 -13.76 5.88 -0.97
N ALA A 34 -12.49 5.71 -1.33
CA ALA A 34 -12.01 6.02 -2.67
C ALA A 34 -12.71 5.15 -3.74
N LEU A 35 -12.94 3.88 -3.44
CA LEU A 35 -13.62 2.95 -4.35
C LEU A 35 -15.08 3.31 -4.60
N LEU A 36 -15.76 3.92 -3.64
CA LEU A 36 -17.15 4.38 -3.82
C LEU A 36 -17.27 5.44 -4.90
N ALA A 37 -16.21 6.20 -5.17
CA ALA A 37 -16.16 7.16 -6.26
C ALA A 37 -15.94 6.52 -7.64
N SER A 38 -15.72 5.20 -7.70
CA SER A 38 -15.45 4.42 -8.93
C SER A 38 -14.34 5.01 -9.83
N PRO A 39 -13.14 5.34 -9.29
CA PRO A 39 -12.08 5.93 -10.09
C PRO A 39 -11.44 4.91 -11.03
N GLU A 40 -10.97 5.39 -12.18
CA GLU A 40 -10.14 4.57 -13.09
C GLU A 40 -8.68 4.52 -12.60
N ILE A 41 -8.22 5.59 -11.97
CA ILE A 41 -6.88 5.73 -11.40
C ILE A 41 -7.00 5.94 -9.91
N LEU A 42 -6.32 5.10 -9.15
CA LEU A 42 -6.29 5.19 -7.69
C LEU A 42 -4.86 5.47 -7.24
N LEU A 43 -4.68 6.52 -6.43
CA LEU A 43 -3.41 6.86 -5.82
C LEU A 43 -3.41 6.43 -4.35
N LEU A 44 -2.45 5.59 -3.99
CA LEU A 44 -2.27 5.12 -2.62
C LEU A 44 -0.91 5.60 -2.09
N ASP A 45 -0.95 6.45 -1.07
CA ASP A 45 0.25 6.86 -0.36
C ASP A 45 0.38 6.03 0.93
N GLU A 46 1.41 5.18 0.96
CA GLU A 46 1.70 4.33 2.11
C GLU A 46 2.61 5.06 3.10
N SER A 47 2.05 6.06 3.79
CA SER A 47 2.80 6.88 4.74
C SER A 47 2.92 6.28 6.15
N THR A 48 2.21 5.20 6.44
CA THR A 48 2.19 4.59 7.77
C THR A 48 3.18 3.45 7.85
N SER A 49 4.17 3.63 8.69
CA SER A 49 5.31 2.74 8.83
C SER A 49 5.15 1.60 9.82
N ALA A 50 4.07 1.55 10.59
CA ALA A 50 3.96 0.68 11.75
C ALA A 50 2.96 -0.48 11.58
N LEU A 51 2.94 -1.10 10.40
CA LEU A 51 2.13 -2.30 10.18
C LEU A 51 2.92 -3.54 10.62
N ASP A 52 2.32 -4.37 11.47
CA ASP A 52 2.84 -5.70 11.76
C ASP A 52 2.58 -6.65 10.58
N GLY A 53 3.15 -7.85 10.60
CA GLY A 53 3.03 -8.83 9.52
C GLY A 53 1.59 -9.13 9.10
N PRO A 54 0.65 -9.44 10.01
CA PRO A 54 -0.74 -9.69 9.65
C PRO A 54 -1.43 -8.49 8.99
N ASN A 55 -1.17 -7.28 9.47
CA ASN A 55 -1.74 -6.06 8.87
C ASN A 55 -1.12 -5.75 7.51
N GLU A 56 0.15 -6.03 7.33
CA GLU A 56 0.82 -5.92 6.02
C GLU A 56 0.21 -6.87 5.00
N GLN A 57 -0.06 -8.10 5.37
CA GLN A 57 -0.72 -9.08 4.51
C GLN A 57 -2.13 -8.61 4.11
N ARG A 58 -2.92 -8.12 5.05
CA ARG A 58 -4.25 -7.57 4.79
C ARG A 58 -4.21 -6.37 3.85
N MET A 59 -3.19 -5.52 3.99
CA MET A 59 -2.99 -4.38 3.11
C MET A 59 -2.67 -4.84 1.68
N ARG A 60 -1.81 -5.83 1.51
CA ARG A 60 -1.49 -6.40 0.20
C ARG A 60 -2.74 -6.98 -0.47
N GLU A 61 -3.54 -7.73 0.28
CA GLU A 61 -4.80 -8.27 -0.21
C GLU A 61 -5.78 -7.18 -0.66
N ALA A 62 -5.86 -6.09 0.11
CA ALA A 62 -6.69 -4.95 -0.24
C ALA A 62 -6.19 -4.26 -1.50
N ILE A 63 -4.89 -4.06 -1.65
CA ILE A 63 -4.27 -3.47 -2.84
C ILE A 63 -4.54 -4.35 -4.07
N ASP A 64 -4.34 -5.66 -3.96
CA ASP A 64 -4.60 -6.59 -5.06
C ASP A 64 -6.07 -6.56 -5.50
N ALA A 65 -6.99 -6.47 -4.54
CA ALA A 65 -8.42 -6.40 -4.83
C ALA A 65 -8.79 -5.11 -5.59
N VAL A 66 -8.18 -3.97 -5.25
CA VAL A 66 -8.49 -2.69 -5.89
C VAL A 66 -7.74 -2.48 -7.20
N ALA A 67 -6.62 -3.15 -7.40
CA ALA A 67 -5.84 -3.07 -8.63
C ALA A 67 -6.55 -3.73 -9.81
N HIS A 68 -7.52 -4.59 -9.55
CA HIS A 68 -8.28 -5.28 -10.59
C HIS A 68 -9.10 -4.26 -11.40
N ASP A 69 -8.91 -4.23 -12.72
CA ASP A 69 -9.56 -3.32 -13.66
C ASP A 69 -9.29 -1.82 -13.43
N ARG A 70 -8.22 -1.48 -12.71
CA ARG A 70 -7.83 -0.09 -12.45
C ARG A 70 -6.34 0.12 -12.61
N THR A 71 -5.95 1.38 -12.81
CA THR A 71 -4.56 1.79 -12.66
C THR A 71 -4.33 2.22 -11.21
N LEU A 72 -3.42 1.53 -10.55
CA LEU A 72 -3.05 1.81 -9.18
C LEU A 72 -1.63 2.37 -9.12
N LEU A 73 -1.49 3.58 -8.60
CA LEU A 73 -0.19 4.18 -8.31
C LEU A 73 0.05 4.15 -6.79
N VAL A 74 1.07 3.43 -6.36
CA VAL A 74 1.39 3.26 -4.95
C VAL A 74 2.71 3.98 -4.64
N ILE A 75 2.69 4.87 -3.65
CA ILE A 75 3.90 5.41 -3.04
C ILE A 75 4.22 4.51 -1.85
N ALA A 76 5.25 3.68 -2.00
CA ALA A 76 5.55 2.64 -1.02
C ALA A 76 6.83 2.92 -0.25
N HIS A 77 6.78 2.63 1.04
CA HIS A 77 7.93 2.66 1.94
C HIS A 77 8.46 1.24 2.22
N ARG A 78 7.72 0.21 1.82
CA ARG A 78 8.11 -1.19 1.97
C ARG A 78 8.06 -1.90 0.63
N LEU A 79 9.14 -2.56 0.27
CA LEU A 79 9.23 -3.29 -1.00
C LEU A 79 8.26 -4.46 -1.07
N SER A 80 7.98 -5.11 0.06
CA SER A 80 7.03 -6.22 0.12
C SER A 80 5.64 -5.86 -0.43
N THR A 81 5.27 -4.59 -0.37
CA THR A 81 3.99 -4.09 -0.89
C THR A 81 3.97 -4.01 -2.42
N VAL A 82 5.13 -3.85 -3.07
CA VAL A 82 5.21 -3.49 -4.49
C VAL A 82 5.99 -4.46 -5.35
N VAL A 83 6.53 -5.55 -4.78
CA VAL A 83 7.34 -6.52 -5.54
C VAL A 83 6.61 -7.13 -6.74
N ASP A 84 5.30 -7.25 -6.68
CA ASP A 84 4.47 -7.81 -7.74
C ASP A 84 3.88 -6.76 -8.68
N SER A 85 4.29 -5.50 -8.55
CA SER A 85 3.81 -4.42 -9.42
C SER A 85 4.28 -4.61 -10.86
N ASP A 86 3.46 -4.20 -11.81
CA ASP A 86 3.77 -4.25 -13.24
C ASP A 86 4.96 -3.35 -13.60
N GLN A 87 5.10 -2.25 -12.88
CA GLN A 87 6.21 -1.32 -13.05
C GLN A 87 6.54 -0.66 -11.72
N ILE A 88 7.82 -0.57 -11.41
CA ILE A 88 8.34 0.12 -10.23
C ILE A 88 9.23 1.25 -10.72
N ILE A 89 9.02 2.43 -10.15
CA ILE A 89 9.84 3.62 -10.40
C ILE A 89 10.62 3.92 -9.14
N VAL A 90 11.95 3.96 -9.24
CA VAL A 90 12.83 4.25 -8.12
C VAL A 90 13.28 5.70 -8.20
N LEU A 91 13.01 6.44 -7.14
CA LEU A 91 13.37 7.85 -7.00
C LEU A 91 14.48 8.02 -5.97
N GLU A 92 15.46 8.84 -6.28
CA GLU A 92 16.51 9.24 -5.36
C GLU A 92 16.81 10.74 -5.56
N HIS A 93 16.70 11.52 -4.50
CA HIS A 93 16.93 12.96 -4.53
C HIS A 93 16.12 13.70 -5.63
N GLY A 94 14.87 13.27 -5.84
CA GLY A 94 13.99 13.87 -6.83
C GLY A 94 14.23 13.43 -8.27
N GLU A 95 15.14 12.50 -8.49
CA GLU A 95 15.48 11.98 -9.83
C GLU A 95 15.09 10.51 -9.96
N ILE A 96 14.66 10.11 -11.16
CA ILE A 96 14.39 8.71 -11.46
C ILE A 96 15.71 8.00 -11.72
N VAL A 97 16.02 7.01 -10.89
CA VAL A 97 17.26 6.22 -11.00
C VAL A 97 17.01 4.79 -11.52
N GLY A 98 15.78 4.36 -11.60
CA GLY A 98 15.43 3.05 -12.16
C GLY A 98 13.96 2.93 -12.47
N VAL A 99 13.65 2.19 -13.53
CA VAL A 99 12.26 1.88 -13.95
C VAL A 99 12.23 0.43 -14.45
N GLY A 100 11.31 -0.35 -13.94
CA GLY A 100 11.13 -1.74 -14.38
C GLY A 100 10.37 -2.59 -13.37
N THR A 101 10.39 -3.88 -13.58
CA THR A 101 9.86 -4.86 -12.62
C THR A 101 10.86 -5.09 -11.49
N HIS A 102 10.41 -5.75 -10.42
CA HIS A 102 11.30 -6.16 -9.33
C HIS A 102 12.52 -6.92 -9.86
N SER A 103 12.31 -7.93 -10.70
CA SER A 103 13.40 -8.76 -11.24
C SER A 103 14.40 -7.97 -12.08
N GLU A 104 13.92 -7.00 -12.85
CA GLU A 104 14.77 -6.12 -13.65
C GLU A 104 15.58 -5.17 -12.77
N LEU A 105 14.94 -4.54 -11.79
CA LEU A 105 15.58 -3.55 -10.92
C LEU A 105 16.63 -4.14 -9.99
N VAL A 106 16.43 -5.35 -9.53
CA VAL A 106 17.43 -6.06 -8.72
C VAL A 106 18.75 -6.23 -9.49
N LYS A 107 18.68 -6.36 -10.81
CA LYS A 107 19.85 -6.52 -11.68
C LYS A 107 20.44 -5.19 -12.17
N SER A 108 19.58 -4.18 -12.40
CA SER A 108 19.97 -2.95 -13.09
C SER A 108 20.20 -1.75 -12.17
N THR A 109 19.59 -1.73 -10.98
CA THR A 109 19.57 -0.56 -10.11
C THR A 109 20.16 -0.90 -8.75
N PRO A 110 21.43 -0.50 -8.47
CA PRO A 110 22.13 -0.84 -7.21
C PRO A 110 21.35 -0.41 -5.95
N LEU A 111 20.76 0.76 -5.96
CA LEU A 111 19.94 1.24 -4.84
C LEU A 111 18.77 0.29 -4.56
N TYR A 112 18.05 -0.14 -5.60
CA TYR A 112 16.94 -1.05 -5.44
C TYR A 112 17.40 -2.43 -4.98
N ALA A 113 18.48 -2.94 -5.54
CA ALA A 113 19.06 -4.22 -5.13
C ALA A 113 19.44 -4.23 -3.64
N ASP A 114 20.00 -3.13 -3.16
CA ASP A 114 20.38 -2.96 -1.76
C ASP A 114 19.15 -2.93 -0.84
N LEU A 115 18.13 -2.17 -1.22
CA LEU A 115 16.86 -2.13 -0.50
C LEU A 115 16.20 -3.51 -0.45
N ALA A 116 16.19 -4.24 -1.55
CA ALA A 116 15.62 -5.57 -1.63
C ALA A 116 16.36 -6.54 -0.69
N LYS A 117 17.66 -6.48 -0.68
CA LYS A 117 18.50 -7.30 0.19
C LYS A 117 18.20 -7.07 1.67
N HIS A 118 17.96 -5.82 2.07
CA HIS A 118 17.70 -5.47 3.46
C HIS A 118 16.25 -5.70 3.88
N GLN A 119 15.30 -5.44 3.01
CA GLN A 119 13.88 -5.50 3.36
C GLN A 119 13.22 -6.85 3.10
N LEU A 120 13.69 -7.59 2.10
CA LEU A 120 13.07 -8.85 1.68
C LEU A 120 13.83 -10.09 2.16
N LEU A 121 14.95 -9.92 2.83
CA LEU A 121 15.80 -11.01 3.35
C LEU A 121 16.19 -12.03 2.25
N VAL A 122 16.48 -11.51 1.11
CA VAL A 122 16.83 -12.34 -0.07
C VAL A 122 18.32 -12.60 -0.08
#